data_0ccf7e23ab1086f6a77580291e128cec
#
_entry.id   0ccf7e23ab1086f6a77580291e128cec
#
_cell.length_a   1.000
_cell.length_b   1.000
_cell.length_c   1.000
_cell.angle_alpha   90.00
_cell.angle_beta   90.00
_cell.angle_gamma   90.00
#
_symmetry.space_group_name_H-M   'P 1'
#
loop_
_entity.id
_entity.type
_entity.pdbx_description
1 polymer ?
#
loop_
_entity_poly.entity_id
_entity_poly.type
_entity_poly.pdbx_seq_one_letter_code
_entity_poly.pdbx_strand_id
1 'polypeptide(L)'
;MLFIFGTGQTVVLLLLLLQLPAVLLLLSRILRGPFRHAPLQPILGKCDRPGSVSVVVPTLNEALRVSPCLEGLAAQDQTVREILVVDSRSTDGTGDLVVAAGKKDTRFKLMTDDPLPPNWVGRPWALHSGFLATSTESKWVLGIDADTQPQPGLVASLVQTAESEGYDLISLSPRFILYHPGEIWLQPA
;
A
#
# COMPACT_ATOMS: atom_id res chain seq x y z
N MET A 1 36.27 -46.71 1.42
CA MET A 1 36.48 -46.10 0.11
C MET A 1 36.39 -44.57 0.32
N LEU A 2 37.54 -43.93 0.55
CA LEU A 2 37.60 -42.46 0.75
C LEU A 2 37.54 -41.81 -0.63
N PHE A 3 36.45 -41.06 -0.91
CA PHE A 3 36.39 -40.21 -2.09
C PHE A 3 37.30 -39.01 -1.86
N ILE A 4 38.47 -38.98 -2.51
CA ILE A 4 39.33 -37.81 -2.56
C ILE A 4 38.72 -36.88 -3.61
N PHE A 5 37.94 -35.90 -3.15
CA PHE A 5 37.44 -34.84 -4.03
C PHE A 5 38.64 -34.02 -4.53
N GLY A 6 38.73 -33.78 -5.83
CA GLY A 6 39.70 -32.83 -6.38
C GLY A 6 39.46 -31.42 -5.83
N THR A 7 40.51 -30.58 -5.77
CA THR A 7 40.45 -29.22 -5.22
C THR A 7 39.29 -28.39 -5.75
N GLY A 8 38.92 -28.52 -7.03
CA GLY A 8 37.79 -27.86 -7.65
C GLY A 8 36.45 -28.32 -7.09
N GLN A 9 36.26 -29.61 -6.86
CA GLN A 9 35.02 -30.16 -6.27
C GLN A 9 34.86 -29.74 -4.82
N THR A 10 35.95 -29.65 -4.06
CA THR A 10 35.91 -29.14 -2.68
C THR A 10 35.47 -27.67 -2.61
N VAL A 11 35.97 -26.82 -3.52
CA VAL A 11 35.57 -25.40 -3.60
C VAL A 11 34.09 -25.29 -3.94
N VAL A 12 33.59 -26.04 -4.92
CA VAL A 12 32.17 -26.04 -5.28
C VAL A 12 31.30 -26.47 -4.09
N LEU A 13 31.70 -27.51 -3.37
CA LEU A 13 30.96 -27.99 -2.20
C LEU A 13 30.90 -26.94 -1.08
N LEU A 14 32.02 -26.28 -0.83
CA LEU A 14 32.08 -25.18 0.15
C LEU A 14 31.19 -24.00 -0.23
N LEU A 15 31.16 -23.62 -1.51
CA LEU A 15 30.27 -22.57 -2.01
C LEU A 15 28.79 -22.95 -1.87
N LEU A 16 28.43 -24.19 -2.18
CA LEU A 16 27.06 -24.69 -2.00
C LEU A 16 26.65 -24.69 -0.53
N LEU A 17 27.55 -25.13 0.36
CA LEU A 17 27.30 -25.11 1.81
C LEU A 17 27.13 -23.68 2.35
N LEU A 18 27.91 -22.72 1.82
CA LEU A 18 27.80 -21.30 2.20
C LEU A 18 26.46 -20.69 1.77
N GLN A 19 25.92 -21.12 0.62
CA GLN A 19 24.64 -20.64 0.12
C GLN A 19 23.43 -21.30 0.79
N LEU A 20 23.60 -22.48 1.40
CA LEU A 20 22.53 -23.26 1.99
C LEU A 20 21.65 -22.46 3.00
N PRO A 21 22.22 -21.68 3.94
CA PRO A 21 21.41 -20.89 4.86
C PRO A 21 20.51 -19.86 4.16
N ALA A 22 21.01 -19.19 3.11
CA ALA A 22 20.24 -18.23 2.33
C ALA A 22 19.09 -18.92 1.58
N VAL A 23 19.37 -20.07 0.96
CA VAL A 23 18.35 -20.89 0.26
C VAL A 23 17.28 -21.37 1.23
N LEU A 24 17.68 -21.89 2.41
CA LEU A 24 16.73 -22.34 3.43
C LEU A 24 15.86 -21.22 3.95
N LEU A 25 16.44 -20.03 4.14
CA LEU A 25 15.69 -18.83 4.56
C LEU A 25 14.67 -18.39 3.50
N LEU A 26 15.06 -18.36 2.22
CA LEU A 26 14.16 -18.07 1.11
C LEU A 26 13.06 -19.12 0.99
N LEU A 27 13.42 -20.39 1.06
CA LEU A 27 12.48 -21.50 1.02
C LEU A 27 11.45 -21.42 2.17
N SER A 28 11.92 -21.13 3.39
CA SER A 28 11.04 -20.95 4.55
C SER A 28 10.03 -19.82 4.37
N ARG A 29 10.43 -18.74 3.68
CA ARG A 29 9.51 -17.63 3.36
C ARG A 29 8.47 -18.02 2.30
N ILE A 30 8.89 -18.75 1.27
CA ILE A 30 7.99 -19.23 0.20
C ILE A 30 6.99 -20.26 0.76
N LEU A 31 7.46 -21.20 1.58
CA LEU A 31 6.64 -22.24 2.18
C LEU A 31 5.62 -21.70 3.20
N ARG A 32 5.81 -20.48 3.71
CA ARG A 32 4.82 -19.80 4.57
C ARG A 32 3.62 -19.23 3.79
N GLY A 33 3.65 -19.22 2.45
CA GLY A 33 2.55 -18.73 1.63
C GLY A 33 1.17 -19.29 2.01
N PRO A 34 1.01 -20.60 2.23
CA PRO A 34 -0.27 -21.21 2.63
C PRO A 34 -0.78 -20.79 4.02
N PHE A 35 0.10 -20.26 4.87
CA PHE A 35 -0.24 -19.80 6.24
C PHE A 35 -0.45 -18.28 6.33
N ARG A 36 -0.55 -17.60 5.19
CA ARG A 36 -0.93 -16.17 5.17
C ARG A 36 -2.39 -16.03 5.49
N HIS A 37 -2.75 -14.89 6.10
CA HIS A 37 -4.16 -14.54 6.26
C HIS A 37 -4.89 -14.56 4.91
N ALA A 38 -6.13 -15.00 4.93
CA ALA A 38 -6.97 -14.98 3.75
C ALA A 38 -7.07 -13.54 3.20
N PRO A 39 -7.19 -13.36 1.87
CA PRO A 39 -7.42 -12.05 1.30
C PRO A 39 -8.63 -11.37 1.95
N LEU A 40 -8.47 -10.09 2.26
CA LEU A 40 -9.55 -9.29 2.82
C LEU A 40 -10.73 -9.27 1.85
N GLN A 41 -11.92 -9.61 2.33
CA GLN A 41 -13.12 -9.59 1.51
C GLN A 41 -13.81 -8.23 1.66
N PRO A 42 -14.20 -7.57 0.56
CA PRO A 42 -14.92 -6.29 0.61
C PRO A 42 -16.23 -6.43 1.36
N ILE A 43 -16.51 -5.50 2.27
CA ILE A 43 -17.79 -5.41 2.94
C ILE A 43 -18.62 -4.34 2.26
N LEU A 44 -19.67 -4.79 1.58
CA LEU A 44 -20.64 -3.92 0.92
C LEU A 44 -21.89 -3.86 1.78
N GLY A 45 -22.28 -2.69 2.22
CA GLY A 45 -23.49 -2.55 3.02
C GLY A 45 -23.53 -1.33 3.91
N LYS A 46 -24.33 -1.42 4.98
CA LYS A 46 -24.51 -0.31 5.92
C LYS A 46 -23.23 -0.04 6.69
N CYS A 47 -22.78 1.19 6.64
CA CYS A 47 -21.64 1.65 7.43
C CYS A 47 -22.02 1.68 8.91
N ASP A 48 -21.37 0.85 9.72
CA ASP A 48 -21.57 0.85 11.16
C ASP A 48 -20.71 1.92 11.88
N ARG A 49 -19.77 2.56 11.16
CA ARG A 49 -18.77 3.48 11.71
C ARG A 49 -18.51 4.69 10.79
N PRO A 50 -19.52 5.55 10.62
CA PRO A 50 -19.40 6.71 9.74
C PRO A 50 -18.31 7.67 10.23
N GLY A 51 -17.49 8.15 9.29
CA GLY A 51 -16.45 9.13 9.55
C GLY A 51 -15.32 8.65 10.46
N SER A 52 -15.06 7.35 10.53
CA SER A 52 -14.02 6.81 11.41
C SER A 52 -12.62 6.82 10.81
N VAL A 53 -12.48 7.04 9.50
CA VAL A 53 -11.19 6.95 8.78
C VAL A 53 -10.87 8.24 8.04
N SER A 54 -9.67 8.78 8.25
CA SER A 54 -9.03 9.73 7.34
C SER A 54 -8.08 8.98 6.41
N VAL A 55 -8.16 9.25 5.10
CA VAL A 55 -7.27 8.66 4.09
C VAL A 55 -6.21 9.67 3.69
N VAL A 56 -4.95 9.24 3.58
CA VAL A 56 -3.82 10.06 3.13
C VAL A 56 -3.21 9.44 1.89
N VAL A 57 -3.16 10.20 0.80
CA VAL A 57 -2.64 9.78 -0.50
C VAL A 57 -1.47 10.68 -0.89
N PRO A 58 -0.21 10.23 -0.76
CA PRO A 58 0.93 11.00 -1.25
C PRO A 58 0.99 10.93 -2.78
N THR A 59 1.23 12.07 -3.44
CA THR A 59 1.33 12.17 -4.90
C THR A 59 2.54 12.99 -5.33
N LEU A 60 3.17 12.56 -6.43
CA LEU A 60 4.20 13.33 -7.15
C LEU A 60 4.23 12.88 -8.61
N ASN A 61 3.70 13.70 -9.52
CA ASN A 61 3.63 13.43 -10.95
C ASN A 61 2.92 12.09 -11.28
N GLU A 62 1.70 11.94 -10.78
CA GLU A 62 0.87 10.74 -10.91
C GLU A 62 -0.32 10.93 -11.86
N ALA A 63 -0.37 11.97 -12.69
CA ALA A 63 -1.53 12.30 -13.53
C ALA A 63 -2.02 11.12 -14.39
N LEU A 64 -1.11 10.27 -14.88
CA LEU A 64 -1.47 9.10 -15.70
C LEU A 64 -2.04 7.92 -14.89
N ARG A 65 -1.86 7.89 -13.56
CA ARG A 65 -2.17 6.72 -12.73
C ARG A 65 -3.12 7.01 -11.57
N VAL A 66 -3.30 8.28 -11.19
CA VAL A 66 -4.06 8.67 -10.00
C VAL A 66 -5.58 8.48 -10.16
N SER A 67 -6.13 8.59 -11.38
CA SER A 67 -7.57 8.55 -11.60
C SER A 67 -8.26 7.30 -11.06
N PRO A 68 -7.77 6.05 -11.29
CA PRO A 68 -8.38 4.86 -10.71
C PRO A 68 -8.36 4.85 -9.17
N CYS A 69 -7.34 5.45 -8.54
CA CYS A 69 -7.27 5.59 -7.09
C CYS A 69 -8.35 6.54 -6.58
N LEU A 70 -8.49 7.72 -7.20
CA LEU A 70 -9.52 8.70 -6.82
C LEU A 70 -10.93 8.12 -6.99
N GLU A 71 -11.20 7.41 -8.10
CA GLU A 71 -12.48 6.74 -8.35
C GLU A 71 -12.77 5.65 -7.31
N GLY A 72 -11.80 4.83 -7.00
CA GLY A 72 -11.94 3.78 -5.98
C GLY A 72 -12.13 4.33 -4.57
N LEU A 73 -11.50 5.46 -4.23
CA LEU A 73 -11.71 6.14 -2.96
C LEU A 73 -13.07 6.85 -2.91
N ALA A 74 -13.53 7.44 -4.01
CA ALA A 74 -14.88 8.02 -4.10
C ALA A 74 -15.97 6.96 -3.91
N ALA A 75 -15.71 5.72 -4.34
CA ALA A 75 -16.63 4.59 -4.19
C ALA A 75 -16.66 3.98 -2.78
N GLN A 76 -15.81 4.45 -1.84
CA GLN A 76 -15.88 4.02 -0.45
C GLN A 76 -17.11 4.63 0.23
N ASP A 77 -17.64 3.88 1.18
CA ASP A 77 -18.82 4.27 1.95
C ASP A 77 -18.54 5.41 2.94
N GLN A 78 -19.49 5.70 3.81
CA GLN A 78 -19.40 6.76 4.82
C GLN A 78 -18.39 6.46 5.95
N THR A 79 -17.72 5.31 5.97
CA THR A 79 -16.60 5.04 6.89
C THR A 79 -15.48 6.05 6.68
N VAL A 80 -15.27 6.49 5.42
CA VAL A 80 -14.29 7.51 5.07
C VAL A 80 -14.82 8.91 5.38
N ARG A 81 -14.16 9.62 6.29
CA ARG A 81 -14.45 11.02 6.65
C ARG A 81 -13.92 12.00 5.62
N GLU A 82 -12.66 11.82 5.27
CA GLU A 82 -11.92 12.72 4.37
C GLU A 82 -10.80 11.97 3.64
N ILE A 83 -10.39 12.54 2.52
CA ILE A 83 -9.34 12.02 1.66
C ILE A 83 -8.37 13.17 1.41
N LEU A 84 -7.23 13.15 2.11
CA LEU A 84 -6.18 14.15 1.99
C LEU A 84 -5.19 13.70 0.93
N VAL A 85 -5.21 14.34 -0.23
CA VAL A 85 -4.22 14.10 -1.28
C VAL A 85 -3.10 15.11 -1.10
N VAL A 86 -1.92 14.61 -0.74
CA VAL A 86 -0.74 15.41 -0.45
C VAL A 86 0.13 15.47 -1.69
N ASP A 87 0.07 16.59 -2.40
CA ASP A 87 0.80 16.78 -3.64
C ASP A 87 2.16 17.44 -3.39
N SER A 88 3.23 16.67 -3.64
CA SER A 88 4.61 17.10 -3.48
C SER A 88 5.11 17.89 -4.70
N ARG A 89 4.36 18.92 -5.12
CA ARG A 89 4.69 19.83 -6.25
C ARG A 89 4.68 19.16 -7.62
N SER A 90 3.64 18.41 -7.93
CA SER A 90 3.45 17.87 -9.27
C SER A 90 3.37 18.96 -10.34
N THR A 91 3.92 18.68 -11.50
CA THR A 91 3.94 19.59 -12.67
C THR A 91 3.19 19.03 -13.87
N ASP A 92 2.60 17.84 -13.74
CA ASP A 92 1.97 17.07 -14.81
C ASP A 92 0.43 17.16 -14.84
N GLY A 93 -0.17 17.99 -13.95
CA GLY A 93 -1.61 18.12 -13.83
C GLY A 93 -2.26 17.21 -12.78
N THR A 94 -1.49 16.50 -11.98
CA THR A 94 -2.02 15.66 -10.87
C THR A 94 -2.94 16.46 -9.96
N GLY A 95 -2.52 17.66 -9.52
CA GLY A 95 -3.31 18.52 -8.64
C GLY A 95 -4.67 18.90 -9.25
N ASP A 96 -4.73 19.17 -10.56
CA ASP A 96 -5.98 19.52 -11.25
C ASP A 96 -6.99 18.36 -11.22
N LEU A 97 -6.52 17.12 -11.36
CA LEU A 97 -7.37 15.92 -11.26
C LEU A 97 -7.94 15.78 -9.85
N VAL A 98 -7.16 16.06 -8.81
CA VAL A 98 -7.63 16.04 -7.42
C VAL A 98 -8.65 17.12 -7.16
N VAL A 99 -8.42 18.35 -7.65
CA VAL A 99 -9.39 19.46 -7.55
C VAL A 99 -10.68 19.08 -8.26
N ALA A 100 -10.62 18.45 -9.43
CA ALA A 100 -11.80 17.99 -10.15
C ALA A 100 -12.56 16.90 -9.38
N ALA A 101 -11.87 15.99 -8.69
CA ALA A 101 -12.47 15.00 -7.80
C ALA A 101 -13.17 15.70 -6.61
N GLY A 102 -12.53 16.69 -5.99
CA GLY A 102 -13.08 17.46 -4.88
C GLY A 102 -14.36 18.25 -5.21
N LYS A 103 -14.54 18.64 -6.48
CA LYS A 103 -15.80 19.25 -6.94
C LYS A 103 -16.98 18.27 -6.98
N LYS A 104 -16.69 16.97 -7.14
CA LYS A 104 -17.71 15.90 -7.20
C LYS A 104 -17.97 15.29 -5.83
N ASP A 105 -16.93 15.20 -5.01
CA ASP A 105 -16.98 14.61 -3.67
C ASP A 105 -16.17 15.47 -2.70
N THR A 106 -16.85 16.15 -1.80
CA THR A 106 -16.26 17.11 -0.84
C THR A 106 -15.33 16.47 0.19
N ARG A 107 -15.25 15.14 0.24
CA ARG A 107 -14.28 14.44 1.08
C ARG A 107 -12.84 14.62 0.58
N PHE A 108 -12.64 14.86 -0.73
CA PHE A 108 -11.32 15.10 -1.28
C PHE A 108 -10.82 16.52 -0.97
N LYS A 109 -9.61 16.56 -0.41
CA LYS A 109 -8.90 17.80 -0.10
C LYS A 109 -7.48 17.70 -0.66
N LEU A 110 -7.10 18.66 -1.49
CA LEU A 110 -5.74 18.81 -1.97
C LEU A 110 -4.93 19.62 -0.96
N MET A 111 -3.75 19.14 -0.62
CA MET A 111 -2.77 19.86 0.21
C MET A 111 -1.36 19.68 -0.32
N THR A 112 -0.43 20.51 0.13
CA THR A 112 1.01 20.39 -0.16
C THR A 112 1.79 20.02 1.10
N ASP A 113 2.93 19.40 0.90
CA ASP A 113 3.89 19.06 1.94
C ASP A 113 5.10 19.99 2.01
N ASP A 114 5.05 21.16 1.34
CA ASP A 114 6.13 22.13 1.35
C ASP A 114 6.28 22.87 2.70
N PRO A 115 7.52 23.15 3.10
CA PRO A 115 8.79 22.70 2.49
C PRO A 115 9.19 21.29 2.95
N LEU A 116 9.94 20.56 2.11
CA LEU A 116 10.56 19.31 2.51
C LEU A 116 11.71 19.60 3.51
N PRO A 117 11.61 19.15 4.78
CA PRO A 117 12.64 19.43 5.77
C PRO A 117 13.94 18.66 5.50
N PRO A 118 15.10 19.17 5.97
CA PRO A 118 16.36 18.42 5.94
C PRO A 118 16.19 17.05 6.61
N ASN A 119 16.84 16.03 6.03
CA ASN A 119 16.81 14.64 6.49
C ASN A 119 15.48 13.88 6.32
N TRP A 120 14.47 14.48 5.67
CA TRP A 120 13.28 13.77 5.23
C TRP A 120 13.37 13.39 3.76
N VAL A 121 12.71 12.31 3.38
CA VAL A 121 12.46 11.92 1.98
C VAL A 121 11.02 12.19 1.62
N GLY A 122 10.74 12.45 0.33
CA GLY A 122 9.47 13.00 -0.12
C GLY A 122 8.24 12.24 0.36
N ARG A 123 8.10 10.95 0.01
CA ARG A 123 6.90 10.18 0.35
C ARG A 123 6.64 10.02 1.86
N PRO A 124 7.60 9.65 2.72
CA PRO A 124 7.39 9.66 4.16
C PRO A 124 7.00 11.03 4.71
N TRP A 125 7.57 12.11 4.16
CA TRP A 125 7.20 13.46 4.56
C TRP A 125 5.77 13.81 4.16
N ALA A 126 5.36 13.48 2.93
CA ALA A 126 3.98 13.69 2.47
C ALA A 126 2.98 12.91 3.34
N LEU A 127 3.27 11.64 3.67
CA LEU A 127 2.43 10.85 4.57
C LEU A 127 2.36 11.46 5.97
N HIS A 128 3.49 11.92 6.51
CA HIS A 128 3.55 12.58 7.82
C HIS A 128 2.77 13.89 7.83
N SER A 129 2.94 14.74 6.80
CA SER A 129 2.22 16.00 6.66
C SER A 129 0.70 15.78 6.55
N GLY A 130 0.30 14.78 5.76
CA GLY A 130 -1.09 14.35 5.66
C GLY A 130 -1.63 13.85 6.99
N PHE A 131 -0.88 13.02 7.70
CA PHE A 131 -1.25 12.53 9.04
C PHE A 131 -1.51 13.68 10.02
N LEU A 132 -0.62 14.68 10.07
CA LEU A 132 -0.79 15.84 10.95
C LEU A 132 -2.03 16.69 10.60
N ALA A 133 -2.50 16.63 9.34
CA ALA A 133 -3.67 17.35 8.87
C ALA A 133 -4.97 16.55 9.01
N THR A 134 -4.92 15.28 9.43
CA THR A 134 -6.14 14.48 9.61
C THR A 134 -7.00 14.98 10.75
N SER A 135 -8.30 14.77 10.61
CA SER A 135 -9.27 15.09 11.66
C SER A 135 -9.00 14.30 12.95
N THR A 136 -8.99 14.99 14.07
CA THR A 136 -8.88 14.38 15.41
C THR A 136 -10.08 13.51 15.78
N GLU A 137 -11.18 13.62 15.03
CA GLU A 137 -12.36 12.77 15.21
C GLU A 137 -12.24 11.44 14.46
N SER A 138 -11.24 11.27 13.60
CA SER A 138 -10.96 10.00 12.94
C SER A 138 -10.22 9.07 13.89
N LYS A 139 -10.72 7.85 14.05
CA LYS A 139 -10.09 6.81 14.88
C LYS A 139 -8.91 6.16 14.15
N TRP A 140 -9.00 6.08 12.82
CA TRP A 140 -8.04 5.40 11.97
C TRP A 140 -7.48 6.32 10.90
N VAL A 141 -6.24 6.11 10.54
CA VAL A 141 -5.61 6.74 9.37
C VAL A 141 -5.16 5.67 8.39
N LEU A 142 -5.60 5.79 7.14
CA LEU A 142 -5.20 4.92 6.05
C LEU A 142 -4.23 5.65 5.11
N GLY A 143 -2.98 5.20 5.04
CA GLY A 143 -2.06 5.58 3.96
C GLY A 143 -2.24 4.68 2.76
N ILE A 144 -2.42 5.25 1.56
CA ILE A 144 -2.59 4.48 0.32
C ILE A 144 -1.84 5.13 -0.83
N ASP A 145 -1.23 4.33 -1.70
CA ASP A 145 -0.47 4.82 -2.85
C ASP A 145 -1.39 5.30 -3.98
N ALA A 146 -0.97 6.36 -4.67
CA ALA A 146 -1.72 7.00 -5.73
C ALA A 146 -1.96 6.12 -6.98
N ASP A 147 -1.17 5.07 -7.16
CA ASP A 147 -1.28 4.10 -8.26
C ASP A 147 -2.08 2.84 -7.91
N THR A 148 -2.72 2.82 -6.75
CA THR A 148 -3.59 1.71 -6.33
C THR A 148 -5.02 1.88 -6.85
N GLN A 149 -5.79 0.79 -6.86
CA GLN A 149 -7.21 0.77 -7.24
C GLN A 149 -8.04 0.17 -6.10
N PRO A 150 -8.37 0.95 -5.05
CA PRO A 150 -9.13 0.47 -3.94
C PRO A 150 -10.54 0.05 -4.37
N GLN A 151 -10.89 -1.20 -4.09
CA GLN A 151 -12.23 -1.71 -4.40
C GLN A 151 -13.27 -1.18 -3.40
N PRO A 152 -14.55 -1.00 -3.81
CA PRO A 152 -15.61 -0.60 -2.89
C PRO A 152 -15.67 -1.52 -1.67
N GLY A 153 -15.85 -0.94 -0.47
CA GLY A 153 -15.91 -1.70 0.78
C GLY A 153 -14.56 -2.07 1.40
N LEU A 154 -13.43 -1.70 0.77
CA LEU A 154 -12.09 -1.95 1.31
C LEU A 154 -11.91 -1.31 2.69
N VAL A 155 -12.25 -0.03 2.82
CA VAL A 155 -12.01 0.72 4.07
C VAL A 155 -12.85 0.17 5.20
N ALA A 156 -14.13 -0.15 4.95
CA ALA A 156 -15.00 -0.78 5.93
C ALA A 156 -14.45 -2.13 6.40
N SER A 157 -13.95 -2.95 5.47
CA SER A 157 -13.33 -4.25 5.78
C SER A 157 -12.10 -4.12 6.65
N LEU A 158 -11.24 -3.13 6.36
CA LEU A 158 -10.03 -2.86 7.15
C LEU A 158 -10.37 -2.50 8.59
N VAL A 159 -11.33 -1.57 8.78
CA VAL A 159 -11.76 -1.16 10.11
C VAL A 159 -12.38 -2.33 10.87
N GLN A 160 -13.25 -3.11 10.22
CA GLN A 160 -13.87 -4.26 10.85
C GLN A 160 -12.83 -5.30 11.27
N THR A 161 -11.86 -5.61 10.42
CA THR A 161 -10.78 -6.56 10.74
C THR A 161 -9.92 -6.04 11.88
N ALA A 162 -9.51 -4.75 11.84
CA ALA A 162 -8.72 -4.16 12.92
C ALA A 162 -9.42 -4.30 14.27
N GLU A 163 -10.71 -4.01 14.32
CA GLU A 163 -11.46 -4.01 15.57
C GLU A 163 -11.86 -5.41 16.05
N SER A 164 -12.21 -6.32 15.13
CA SER A 164 -12.58 -7.70 15.51
C SER A 164 -11.38 -8.50 16.00
N GLU A 165 -10.19 -8.22 15.47
CA GLU A 165 -8.97 -8.93 15.84
C GLU A 165 -8.10 -8.16 16.84
N GLY A 166 -8.49 -6.92 17.20
CA GLY A 166 -7.78 -6.08 18.16
C GLY A 166 -6.44 -5.57 17.67
N TYR A 167 -6.33 -5.26 16.37
CA TYR A 167 -5.11 -4.72 15.77
C TYR A 167 -5.07 -3.20 15.85
N ASP A 168 -3.92 -2.66 16.26
CA ASP A 168 -3.61 -1.22 16.20
C ASP A 168 -3.00 -0.82 14.85
N LEU A 169 -2.48 -1.77 14.07
CA LEU A 169 -1.86 -1.55 12.77
C LEU A 169 -2.15 -2.73 11.84
N ILE A 170 -2.62 -2.41 10.63
CA ILE A 170 -2.78 -3.37 9.54
C ILE A 170 -2.01 -2.88 8.32
N SER A 171 -1.24 -3.76 7.70
CA SER A 171 -0.62 -3.53 6.41
C SER A 171 -1.13 -4.54 5.40
N LEU A 172 -1.54 -4.05 4.22
CA LEU A 172 -1.99 -4.89 3.11
C LEU A 172 -0.96 -4.87 1.99
N SER A 173 -0.79 -6.03 1.37
CA SER A 173 -0.11 -6.12 0.09
C SER A 173 -1.18 -6.08 -1.01
N PRO A 174 -1.21 -5.04 -1.88
CA PRO A 174 -2.16 -5.00 -2.97
C PRO A 174 -1.86 -6.10 -3.98
N ARG A 175 -2.91 -6.59 -4.64
CA ARG A 175 -2.76 -7.52 -5.76
C ARG A 175 -2.33 -6.75 -6.99
N PHE A 176 -1.30 -7.21 -7.69
CA PHE A 176 -0.87 -6.63 -8.96
C PHE A 176 -1.92 -6.87 -10.05
N ILE A 177 -2.22 -5.84 -10.83
CA ILE A 177 -3.00 -5.95 -12.06
C ILE A 177 -2.01 -6.25 -13.18
N LEU A 178 -2.04 -7.47 -13.69
CA LEU A 178 -1.11 -7.96 -14.70
C LEU A 178 -1.77 -7.87 -16.08
N TYR A 179 -1.13 -7.18 -17.01
CA TYR A 179 -1.63 -6.99 -18.37
C TYR A 179 -0.99 -7.96 -19.37
N HIS A 180 0.21 -8.47 -19.07
CA HIS A 180 0.96 -9.34 -19.96
C HIS A 180 1.36 -10.67 -19.31
N PRO A 181 1.34 -11.80 -20.05
CA PRO A 181 1.70 -13.10 -19.50
C PRO A 181 3.10 -13.17 -18.87
N GLY A 182 4.06 -12.38 -19.40
CA GLY A 182 5.42 -12.33 -18.85
C GLY A 182 5.50 -11.72 -17.44
N GLU A 183 4.55 -10.84 -17.06
CA GLU A 183 4.53 -10.20 -15.75
C GLU A 183 4.22 -11.21 -14.63
N ILE A 184 3.44 -12.27 -14.94
CA ILE A 184 3.10 -13.34 -14.01
C ILE A 184 4.36 -14.05 -13.47
N TRP A 185 5.41 -14.13 -14.30
CA TRP A 185 6.68 -14.76 -13.92
C TRP A 185 7.60 -13.85 -13.13
N LEU A 186 7.46 -12.54 -13.28
CA LEU A 186 8.34 -11.54 -12.68
C LEU A 186 7.78 -10.95 -11.37
N GLN A 187 6.48 -11.02 -11.17
CA GLN A 187 5.81 -10.49 -9.99
C GLN A 187 5.08 -11.62 -9.24
N PRO A 188 5.74 -12.27 -8.30
CA PRO A 188 5.09 -13.28 -7.48
C PRO A 188 3.99 -12.63 -6.62
N ALA A 189 2.82 -13.24 -6.68
CA ALA A 189 1.65 -12.83 -5.89
C ALA A 189 1.83 -13.06 -4.38
#